data_13ffbc563e7a6686aefba9ade3c1cfef
#
_entry.id   13ffbc563e7a6686aefba9ade3c1cfef
#
_cell.length_a   1.000
_cell.length_b   1.000
_cell.length_c   1.000
_cell.angle_alpha   90.00
_cell.angle_beta   90.00
_cell.angle_gamma   90.00
#
_symmetry.space_group_name_H-M   'P 1'
#
loop_
_entity.id
_entity.type
_entity.pdbx_description
1 polymer ?
#
loop_
_entity_poly.entity_id
_entity_poly.type
_entity_poly.pdbx_seq_one_letter_code
_entity_poly.pdbx_strand_id
1 'polypeptide(L)'
;MSESLDSRLSRVKFSSSVPGADRIHHVTEEDVRVVLSRLPFEFWARLRAVHFNDRACGARVFGYVTAGHREVALCALPPRMSLSTVLVRGQNPQQFGARRGQKWPALAIRRFILYDVLLHEIGHLQLIDESRRSGRLKFAREKLAQQFALLWCTRFWSVPFHHIDPVHNPPAPEEFQSLSSNGSQ
;
A
#
# COMPACT_ATOMS: atom_id res chain seq x y z
N MET A 1 -14.18 -29.31 1.50
CA MET A 1 -13.38 -28.80 2.65
C MET A 1 -12.87 -27.42 2.29
N SER A 2 -13.19 -26.39 3.07
CA SER A 2 -12.69 -25.04 2.84
C SER A 2 -11.22 -24.98 3.27
N GLU A 3 -10.35 -24.52 2.40
CA GLU A 3 -8.93 -24.31 2.72
C GLU A 3 -8.78 -23.21 3.76
N SER A 4 -7.89 -23.40 4.74
CA SER A 4 -7.64 -22.40 5.79
C SER A 4 -6.97 -21.16 5.23
N LEU A 5 -7.17 -20.02 5.89
CA LEU A 5 -6.54 -18.74 5.52
C LEU A 5 -5.00 -18.85 5.54
N ASP A 6 -4.44 -19.52 6.56
CA ASP A 6 -2.99 -19.70 6.69
C ASP A 6 -2.41 -20.51 5.53
N SER A 7 -3.12 -21.57 5.08
CA SER A 7 -2.72 -22.35 3.90
C SER A 7 -2.71 -21.48 2.63
N ARG A 8 -3.65 -20.55 2.49
CA ARG A 8 -3.70 -19.63 1.34
C ARG A 8 -2.59 -18.59 1.40
N LEU A 9 -2.34 -17.99 2.58
CA LEU A 9 -1.26 -17.02 2.80
C LEU A 9 0.11 -17.64 2.57
N SER A 10 0.33 -18.92 2.92
CA SER A 10 1.61 -19.60 2.71
C SER A 10 1.98 -19.79 1.22
N ARG A 11 1.03 -19.64 0.30
CA ARG A 11 1.29 -19.72 -1.14
C ARG A 11 1.88 -18.43 -1.72
N VAL A 12 1.69 -17.30 -1.03
CA VAL A 12 2.28 -16.04 -1.46
C VAL A 12 3.76 -16.05 -1.07
N LYS A 13 4.64 -15.97 -2.06
CA LYS A 13 6.08 -15.88 -1.85
C LYS A 13 6.49 -14.47 -1.51
N PHE A 14 7.48 -14.32 -0.64
CA PHE A 14 8.06 -13.02 -0.30
C PHE A 14 9.54 -13.01 -0.62
N SER A 15 10.03 -11.88 -1.11
CA SER A 15 11.45 -11.64 -1.29
C SER A 15 11.79 -10.19 -1.03
N SER A 16 13.04 -9.92 -0.64
CA SER A 16 13.52 -8.58 -0.36
C SER A 16 14.90 -8.39 -0.97
N SER A 17 15.12 -7.25 -1.62
CA SER A 17 16.45 -6.77 -1.98
C SER A 17 16.94 -5.77 -0.94
N VAL A 18 18.24 -5.72 -0.73
CA VAL A 18 18.85 -4.72 0.17
C VAL A 18 18.63 -3.32 -0.41
N PRO A 19 18.02 -2.39 0.32
CA PRO A 19 17.82 -1.03 -0.16
C PRO A 19 19.13 -0.25 -0.22
N GLY A 20 19.21 0.75 -1.09
CA GLY A 20 20.31 1.72 -1.11
C GLY A 20 20.41 2.51 0.19
N ALA A 21 21.57 3.13 0.42
CA ALA A 21 21.90 3.80 1.70
C ALA A 21 20.92 4.93 2.12
N ASP A 22 20.21 5.49 1.17
CA ASP A 22 19.27 6.60 1.36
C ASP A 22 17.78 6.16 1.43
N ARG A 23 17.52 4.85 1.39
CA ARG A 23 16.18 4.26 1.35
C ARG A 23 16.02 3.12 2.34
N ILE A 24 14.78 2.85 2.71
CA ILE A 24 14.40 1.72 3.57
C ILE A 24 13.13 1.07 3.04
N HIS A 25 12.93 -0.20 3.36
CA HIS A 25 11.63 -0.84 3.28
C HIS A 25 10.83 -0.44 4.53
N HIS A 26 9.77 0.34 4.33
CA HIS A 26 8.93 0.82 5.43
C HIS A 26 7.99 -0.26 5.98
N VAL A 27 7.73 -1.28 5.21
CA VAL A 27 6.79 -2.36 5.53
C VAL A 27 7.46 -3.72 5.42
N THR A 28 6.94 -4.68 6.16
CA THR A 28 7.45 -6.05 6.26
C THR A 28 6.52 -7.06 5.59
N GLU A 29 6.98 -8.31 5.48
CA GLU A 29 6.14 -9.43 5.06
C GLU A 29 4.94 -9.60 5.98
N GLU A 30 5.14 -9.50 7.29
CA GLU A 30 4.07 -9.64 8.28
C GLU A 30 2.99 -8.57 8.10
N ASP A 31 3.39 -7.31 7.87
CA ASP A 31 2.45 -6.23 7.59
C ASP A 31 1.56 -6.56 6.37
N VAL A 32 2.16 -7.09 5.30
CA VAL A 32 1.41 -7.50 4.10
C VAL A 32 0.46 -8.66 4.40
N ARG A 33 0.90 -9.66 5.18
CA ARG A 33 0.06 -10.79 5.59
C ARG A 33 -1.16 -10.34 6.37
N VAL A 34 -1.01 -9.37 7.28
CA VAL A 34 -2.15 -8.78 8.02
C VAL A 34 -3.14 -8.13 7.06
N VAL A 35 -2.68 -7.36 6.07
CA VAL A 35 -3.60 -6.76 5.07
C VAL A 35 -4.32 -7.82 4.26
N LEU A 36 -3.60 -8.84 3.76
CA LEU A 36 -4.18 -9.92 2.96
C LEU A 36 -5.19 -10.75 3.78
N SER A 37 -4.94 -10.97 5.07
CA SER A 37 -5.85 -11.72 5.94
C SER A 37 -7.20 -11.02 6.14
N ARG A 38 -7.22 -9.69 6.05
CA ARG A 38 -8.41 -8.85 6.18
C ARG A 38 -9.15 -8.65 4.85
N LEU A 39 -8.47 -8.86 3.72
CA LEU A 39 -9.06 -8.73 2.39
C LEU A 39 -9.68 -10.06 1.97
N PRO A 40 -10.91 -10.11 1.42
CA PRO A 40 -11.48 -11.33 0.89
C PRO A 40 -10.55 -12.02 -0.11
N PHE A 41 -10.43 -13.34 0.02
CA PHE A 41 -9.45 -14.14 -0.74
C PHE A 41 -9.57 -13.97 -2.27
N GLU A 42 -10.77 -13.83 -2.77
CA GLU A 42 -11.03 -13.64 -4.21
C GLU A 42 -10.25 -12.48 -4.82
N PHE A 43 -9.94 -11.42 -4.04
CA PHE A 43 -9.21 -10.26 -4.53
C PHE A 43 -7.70 -10.49 -4.62
N TRP A 44 -7.16 -11.43 -3.86
CA TRP A 44 -5.73 -11.75 -3.93
C TRP A 44 -5.43 -13.21 -4.31
N ALA A 45 -6.44 -13.98 -4.70
CA ALA A 45 -6.27 -15.37 -5.13
C ALA A 45 -5.28 -15.56 -6.29
N ARG A 46 -5.06 -14.50 -7.08
CA ARG A 46 -4.12 -14.49 -8.20
C ARG A 46 -2.71 -14.03 -7.82
N LEU A 47 -2.52 -13.48 -6.61
CA LEU A 47 -1.22 -13.01 -6.14
C LEU A 47 -0.29 -14.18 -5.89
N ARG A 48 0.87 -14.19 -6.54
CA ARG A 48 1.89 -15.24 -6.40
C ARG A 48 3.05 -14.83 -5.51
N ALA A 49 3.43 -13.55 -5.58
CA ALA A 49 4.54 -13.05 -4.78
C ALA A 49 4.41 -11.56 -4.47
N VAL A 50 5.06 -11.15 -3.38
CA VAL A 50 5.30 -9.74 -3.04
C VAL A 50 6.81 -9.54 -2.91
N HIS A 51 7.34 -8.56 -3.63
CA HIS A 51 8.75 -8.22 -3.64
C HIS A 51 8.97 -6.86 -2.98
N PHE A 52 9.79 -6.82 -1.95
CA PHE A 52 10.33 -5.58 -1.40
C PHE A 52 11.59 -5.25 -2.20
N ASN A 53 11.51 -4.32 -3.13
CA ASN A 53 12.62 -4.05 -4.02
C ASN A 53 13.13 -2.61 -3.91
N ASP A 54 14.41 -2.44 -4.27
CA ASP A 54 15.06 -1.14 -4.26
C ASP A 54 15.09 -0.47 -5.64
N ARG A 55 14.44 -1.03 -6.64
CA ARG A 55 14.39 -0.40 -7.95
C ARG A 55 13.64 0.93 -7.83
N ALA A 56 14.42 1.99 -7.75
CA ALA A 56 13.92 3.33 -7.97
C ALA A 56 13.45 3.42 -9.43
N CYS A 57 12.21 3.02 -9.67
CA CYS A 57 11.53 3.27 -10.95
C CYS A 57 11.23 4.77 -11.07
N GLY A 58 12.23 5.62 -10.74
CA GLY A 58 12.08 7.06 -10.58
C GLY A 58 11.39 7.42 -9.24
N ALA A 59 11.56 8.67 -8.79
CA ALA A 59 11.06 9.20 -7.51
C ALA A 59 9.51 9.25 -7.39
N ARG A 60 8.79 8.53 -8.23
CA ARG A 60 7.33 8.61 -8.36
C ARG A 60 6.61 7.26 -8.35
N VAL A 61 7.34 6.16 -8.22
CA VAL A 61 6.73 4.82 -8.19
C VAL A 61 6.92 4.24 -6.80
N PHE A 62 5.81 3.97 -6.11
CA PHE A 62 5.80 3.38 -4.77
C PHE A 62 5.61 1.87 -4.81
N GLY A 63 4.97 1.39 -5.86
CA GLY A 63 4.72 -0.01 -6.13
C GLY A 63 4.40 -0.23 -7.61
N TYR A 64 4.39 -1.48 -8.03
CA TYR A 64 3.93 -1.87 -9.36
C TYR A 64 3.57 -3.36 -9.41
N VAL A 65 2.73 -3.72 -10.39
CA VAL A 65 2.39 -5.12 -10.69
C VAL A 65 3.20 -5.60 -11.89
N THR A 66 3.80 -6.77 -11.75
CA THR A 66 4.30 -7.55 -12.87
C THR A 66 3.17 -8.45 -13.38
N ALA A 67 2.34 -7.90 -14.27
CA ALA A 67 1.07 -8.53 -14.69
C ALA A 67 1.24 -9.95 -15.23
N GLY A 68 2.28 -10.22 -16.02
CA GLY A 68 2.59 -11.55 -16.56
C GLY A 68 2.92 -12.57 -15.48
N HIS A 69 3.44 -12.16 -14.35
CA HIS A 69 3.84 -13.03 -13.24
C HIS A 69 2.85 -12.98 -12.06
N ARG A 70 1.90 -12.04 -12.06
CA ARG A 70 0.95 -11.83 -10.95
C ARG A 70 1.66 -11.56 -9.62
N GLU A 71 2.63 -10.69 -9.66
CA GLU A 71 3.48 -10.30 -8.55
C GLU A 71 3.34 -8.82 -8.29
N VAL A 72 3.39 -8.44 -7.03
CA VAL A 72 3.39 -7.04 -6.58
C VAL A 72 4.78 -6.68 -6.08
N ALA A 73 5.30 -5.55 -6.51
CA ALA A 73 6.50 -4.97 -5.94
C ALA A 73 6.16 -3.74 -5.10
N LEU A 74 6.71 -3.66 -3.90
CA LEU A 74 6.68 -2.49 -3.02
C LEU A 74 8.10 -1.90 -2.97
N CYS A 75 8.23 -0.63 -3.34
CA CYS A 75 9.53 0.01 -3.49
C CYS A 75 10.07 0.52 -2.15
N ALA A 76 11.40 0.39 -1.95
CA ALA A 76 12.10 1.10 -0.89
C ALA A 76 12.01 2.61 -1.11
N LEU A 77 11.78 3.37 -0.05
CA LEU A 77 11.57 4.81 -0.07
C LEU A 77 12.49 5.50 0.94
N PRO A 78 12.75 6.81 0.78
CA PRO A 78 13.46 7.58 1.78
C PRO A 78 12.83 7.43 3.17
N PRO A 79 13.61 7.41 4.27
CA PRO A 79 13.12 7.31 5.65
C PRO A 79 12.16 8.45 6.03
N ARG A 80 12.36 9.61 5.41
CA ARG A 80 11.54 10.82 5.61
C ARG A 80 11.18 11.38 4.25
N MET A 81 9.91 11.50 3.98
CA MET A 81 9.45 12.07 2.71
C MET A 81 8.23 12.96 2.92
N SER A 82 8.12 13.96 2.05
CA SER A 82 6.87 14.71 1.89
C SER A 82 6.16 14.14 0.68
N LEU A 83 5.01 13.52 0.91
CA LEU A 83 4.14 13.02 -0.16
C LEU A 83 3.27 14.16 -0.73
N SER A 84 3.77 15.41 -0.68
CA SER A 84 3.07 16.59 -1.22
C SER A 84 3.04 16.65 -2.75
N THR A 85 3.64 15.67 -3.42
CA THR A 85 3.76 15.64 -4.88
C THR A 85 2.49 15.15 -5.57
N VAL A 86 2.45 15.33 -6.89
CA VAL A 86 1.34 15.08 -7.83
C VAL A 86 0.63 13.73 -7.67
N LEU A 87 1.32 12.72 -7.16
CA LEU A 87 0.80 11.35 -6.98
C LEU A 87 -0.25 11.24 -5.86
N VAL A 88 -0.23 12.15 -4.89
CA VAL A 88 -1.13 12.13 -3.72
C VAL A 88 -2.29 13.13 -3.87
N ARG A 89 -2.47 13.71 -5.06
CA ARG A 89 -3.52 14.73 -5.28
C ARG A 89 -4.95 14.24 -5.07
N GLY A 90 -5.18 12.95 -5.21
CA GLY A 90 -6.52 12.35 -5.04
C GLY A 90 -6.74 11.72 -3.67
N GLN A 91 -5.71 11.64 -2.82
CA GLN A 91 -5.79 10.97 -1.53
C GLN A 91 -5.92 11.96 -0.39
N ASN A 92 -6.63 11.54 0.65
CA ASN A 92 -6.70 12.29 1.89
C ASN A 92 -5.57 11.83 2.84
N PRO A 93 -4.52 12.65 3.09
CA PRO A 93 -3.43 12.28 4.00
C PRO A 93 -3.90 11.89 5.40
N GLN A 94 -5.01 12.46 5.85
CA GLN A 94 -5.58 12.15 7.17
C GLN A 94 -5.99 10.68 7.31
N GLN A 95 -6.31 9.99 6.23
CA GLN A 95 -6.59 8.55 6.27
C GLN A 95 -5.39 7.72 6.72
N PHE A 96 -4.20 8.28 6.64
CA PHE A 96 -2.95 7.61 7.01
C PHE A 96 -2.29 8.20 8.28
N GLY A 97 -2.86 9.25 8.87
CA GLY A 97 -2.28 9.94 10.03
C GLY A 97 -1.28 11.04 9.63
N ALA A 98 -1.45 11.66 8.47
CA ALA A 98 -0.61 12.74 7.98
C ALA A 98 -1.41 14.00 7.65
N ARG A 99 -0.70 15.11 7.46
CA ARG A 99 -1.27 16.38 7.00
C ARG A 99 -0.66 16.81 5.67
N ARG A 100 -1.47 17.47 4.85
CA ARG A 100 -1.02 18.02 3.57
C ARG A 100 0.03 19.11 3.81
N GLY A 101 1.10 19.10 3.02
CA GLY A 101 2.17 20.10 3.11
C GLY A 101 3.20 19.87 4.22
N GLN A 102 3.05 18.81 5.02
CA GLN A 102 4.01 18.45 6.07
C GLN A 102 4.79 17.19 5.70
N LYS A 103 5.94 16.99 6.35
CA LYS A 103 6.64 15.70 6.30
C LYS A 103 5.78 14.64 6.98
N TRP A 104 5.64 13.50 6.33
CA TRP A 104 4.83 12.43 6.88
C TRP A 104 5.58 11.66 7.96
N PRO A 105 4.94 11.35 9.10
CA PRO A 105 5.48 10.42 10.08
C PRO A 105 5.73 9.04 9.47
N ALA A 106 6.70 8.29 10.00
CA ALA A 106 7.01 6.95 9.51
C ALA A 106 5.78 6.03 9.54
N LEU A 107 4.95 6.12 10.58
CA LEU A 107 3.72 5.37 10.71
C LEU A 107 2.71 5.69 9.59
N ALA A 108 2.59 6.97 9.22
CA ALA A 108 1.73 7.40 8.13
C ALA A 108 2.23 6.89 6.75
N ILE A 109 3.55 6.86 6.54
CA ILE A 109 4.16 6.29 5.33
C ILE A 109 3.88 4.79 5.26
N ARG A 110 4.04 4.04 6.36
CA ARG A 110 3.73 2.61 6.43
C ARG A 110 2.27 2.34 6.09
N ARG A 111 1.32 3.09 6.70
CA ARG A 111 -0.10 2.97 6.38
C ARG A 111 -0.40 3.27 4.91
N PHE A 112 0.20 4.31 4.36
CA PHE A 112 0.05 4.64 2.94
C PHE A 112 0.50 3.50 2.03
N ILE A 113 1.68 2.90 2.30
CA ILE A 113 2.18 1.79 1.50
C ILE A 113 1.24 0.58 1.58
N LEU A 114 0.70 0.27 2.75
CA LEU A 114 -0.17 -0.91 2.94
C LEU A 114 -1.60 -0.68 2.46
N TYR A 115 -2.19 0.46 2.79
CA TYR A 115 -3.62 0.70 2.64
C TYR A 115 -3.97 1.60 1.45
N ASP A 116 -2.97 2.07 0.70
CA ASP A 116 -3.15 2.68 -0.61
C ASP A 116 -2.34 1.94 -1.67
N VAL A 117 -1.00 1.94 -1.58
CA VAL A 117 -0.14 1.38 -2.63
C VAL A 117 -0.38 -0.12 -2.84
N LEU A 118 -0.27 -0.95 -1.79
CA LEU A 118 -0.51 -2.40 -1.90
C LEU A 118 -1.92 -2.71 -2.41
N LEU A 119 -2.94 -2.03 -1.88
CA LEU A 119 -4.33 -2.24 -2.33
C LEU A 119 -4.54 -1.79 -3.77
N HIS A 120 -3.89 -0.71 -4.22
CA HIS A 120 -3.91 -0.26 -5.61
C HIS A 120 -3.31 -1.33 -6.53
N GLU A 121 -2.16 -1.88 -6.18
CA GLU A 121 -1.52 -2.94 -6.97
C GLU A 121 -2.36 -4.24 -6.98
N ILE A 122 -3.00 -4.60 -5.86
CA ILE A 122 -3.99 -5.69 -5.84
C ILE A 122 -5.19 -5.37 -6.73
N GLY A 123 -5.63 -4.12 -6.79
CA GLY A 123 -6.65 -3.66 -7.72
C GLY A 123 -6.28 -3.91 -9.18
N HIS A 124 -5.03 -3.70 -9.56
CA HIS A 124 -4.54 -4.05 -10.90
C HIS A 124 -4.60 -5.56 -11.19
N LEU A 125 -4.40 -6.43 -10.19
CA LEU A 125 -4.53 -7.88 -10.38
C LEU A 125 -5.95 -8.30 -10.79
N GLN A 126 -6.98 -7.52 -10.42
CA GLN A 126 -8.36 -7.79 -10.83
C GLN A 126 -8.58 -7.52 -12.33
N LEU A 127 -7.73 -6.68 -12.93
CA LEU A 127 -7.89 -6.18 -14.29
C LEU A 127 -6.95 -6.89 -15.31
N ILE A 128 -6.20 -7.90 -14.88
CA ILE A 128 -5.19 -8.57 -15.74
C ILE A 128 -5.80 -9.22 -16.98
N ASP A 129 -7.00 -9.79 -16.87
CA ASP A 129 -7.64 -10.52 -17.98
C ASP A 129 -8.25 -9.59 -19.02
N GLU A 130 -8.37 -8.31 -18.73
CA GLU A 130 -8.86 -7.30 -19.68
C GLU A 130 -7.74 -6.86 -20.64
N SER A 131 -7.18 -7.79 -21.40
CA SER A 131 -6.06 -7.56 -22.27
C SER A 131 -6.47 -6.67 -23.47
N ARG A 132 -6.18 -5.37 -23.44
CA ARG A 132 -6.03 -4.57 -24.69
C ARG A 132 -5.16 -3.33 -24.47
N ARG A 133 -4.35 -3.03 -25.51
CA ARG A 133 -3.21 -2.10 -25.53
C ARG A 133 -3.55 -0.62 -25.77
N SER A 134 -4.76 -0.13 -25.47
CA SER A 134 -5.06 1.27 -25.74
C SER A 134 -4.71 2.17 -24.53
N GLY A 135 -4.17 3.35 -24.78
CA GLY A 135 -3.84 4.34 -23.74
C GLY A 135 -5.04 4.78 -22.91
N ARG A 136 -6.24 4.81 -23.49
CA ARG A 136 -7.50 5.08 -22.79
C ARG A 136 -7.81 3.99 -21.75
N LEU A 137 -7.53 2.73 -22.08
CA LEU A 137 -7.72 1.60 -21.15
C LEU A 137 -6.71 1.64 -20.01
N LYS A 138 -5.47 2.10 -20.25
CA LYS A 138 -4.50 2.28 -19.18
C LYS A 138 -5.00 3.28 -18.14
N PHE A 139 -5.47 4.44 -18.56
CA PHE A 139 -5.99 5.46 -17.64
C PHE A 139 -7.25 4.98 -16.89
N ALA A 140 -8.15 4.26 -17.57
CA ALA A 140 -9.33 3.69 -16.91
C ALA A 140 -8.93 2.64 -15.85
N ARG A 141 -7.91 1.83 -16.11
CA ARG A 141 -7.38 0.84 -15.16
C ARG A 141 -6.76 1.48 -13.92
N GLU A 142 -5.97 2.53 -14.08
CA GLU A 142 -5.41 3.29 -12.96
C GLU A 142 -6.53 3.84 -12.06
N LYS A 143 -7.58 4.39 -12.69
CA LYS A 143 -8.75 4.90 -11.95
C LYS A 143 -9.46 3.77 -11.18
N LEU A 144 -9.68 2.61 -11.80
CA LEU A 144 -10.34 1.47 -11.16
C LEU A 144 -9.49 0.89 -10.02
N ALA A 145 -8.18 0.75 -10.23
CA ALA A 145 -7.26 0.31 -9.17
C ALA A 145 -7.26 1.29 -7.98
N GLN A 146 -7.26 2.60 -8.26
CA GLN A 146 -7.34 3.61 -7.20
C GLN A 146 -8.70 3.60 -6.47
N GLN A 147 -9.80 3.38 -7.17
CA GLN A 147 -11.11 3.22 -6.56
C GLN A 147 -11.17 1.98 -5.65
N PHE A 148 -10.56 0.88 -6.08
CA PHE A 148 -10.42 -0.33 -5.27
C PHE A 148 -9.65 -0.05 -3.98
N ALA A 149 -8.48 0.61 -4.07
CA ALA A 149 -7.67 0.97 -2.90
C ALA A 149 -8.45 1.85 -1.91
N LEU A 150 -9.10 2.90 -2.42
CA LEU A 150 -9.88 3.83 -1.58
C LEU A 150 -11.06 3.12 -0.88
N LEU A 151 -11.79 2.27 -1.62
CA LEU A 151 -12.90 1.50 -1.07
C LEU A 151 -12.45 0.61 0.08
N TRP A 152 -11.36 -0.16 -0.12
CA TRP A 152 -10.89 -1.10 0.89
C TRP A 152 -10.20 -0.41 2.06
N CYS A 153 -9.45 0.65 1.83
CA CYS A 153 -8.91 1.47 2.92
C CYS A 153 -10.02 1.99 3.82
N THR A 154 -11.06 2.60 3.22
CA THR A 154 -12.22 3.10 3.97
C THR A 154 -12.92 1.98 4.74
N ARG A 155 -13.10 0.82 4.13
CA ARG A 155 -13.74 -0.34 4.74
C ARG A 155 -12.92 -0.88 5.91
N PHE A 156 -11.61 -0.98 5.78
CA PHE A 156 -10.72 -1.41 6.87
C PHE A 156 -10.76 -0.46 8.06
N TRP A 157 -10.87 0.83 7.82
CA TRP A 157 -10.98 1.83 8.90
C TRP A 157 -12.38 1.90 9.53
N SER A 158 -13.42 1.44 8.84
CA SER A 158 -14.80 1.45 9.35
C SER A 158 -15.19 0.20 10.16
N VAL A 159 -14.47 -0.90 9.98
CA VAL A 159 -14.72 -2.16 10.71
C VAL A 159 -13.86 -2.19 11.96
N PRO A 160 -14.43 -2.47 13.15
CA PRO A 160 -13.66 -2.63 14.36
C PRO A 160 -12.57 -3.69 14.20
N PHE A 161 -11.34 -3.28 14.34
CA PHE A 161 -10.16 -4.14 14.29
C PHE A 161 -9.09 -3.51 15.19
N HIS A 162 -8.51 -4.31 16.04
CA HIS A 162 -7.43 -3.88 16.91
C HIS A 162 -6.22 -4.79 16.69
N HIS A 163 -5.09 -4.19 16.35
CA HIS A 163 -3.81 -4.88 16.19
C HIS A 163 -2.77 -4.23 17.09
N ILE A 164 -1.82 -5.02 17.59
CA ILE A 164 -0.76 -4.54 18.48
C ILE A 164 0.15 -3.52 17.76
N ASP A 165 0.44 -3.73 16.46
CA ASP A 165 1.13 -2.72 15.66
C ASP A 165 0.10 -1.67 15.18
N PRO A 166 0.28 -0.38 15.57
CA PRO A 166 -0.64 0.70 15.23
C PRO A 166 -0.76 0.97 13.73
N VAL A 167 0.14 0.44 12.90
CA VAL A 167 0.04 0.57 11.43
C VAL A 167 -1.25 -0.03 10.89
N HIS A 168 -1.78 -1.06 11.54
CA HIS A 168 -3.00 -1.76 11.12
C HIS A 168 -4.29 -1.18 11.72
N ASN A 169 -4.17 -0.18 12.56
CA ASN A 169 -5.30 0.53 13.16
C ASN A 169 -5.55 1.86 12.43
N PRO A 170 -6.79 2.36 12.39
CA PRO A 170 -7.06 3.69 11.86
C PRO A 170 -6.26 4.75 12.62
N PRO A 171 -5.88 5.86 11.97
CA PRO A 171 -5.18 6.95 12.64
C PRO A 171 -5.97 7.48 13.85
N ALA A 172 -5.30 7.55 14.99
CA ALA A 172 -5.90 8.09 16.20
C ALA A 172 -5.87 9.64 16.20
N PRO A 173 -6.86 10.31 16.85
CA PRO A 173 -6.89 11.77 16.92
C PRO A 173 -5.61 12.40 17.49
N GLU A 174 -4.94 11.72 18.41
CA GLU A 174 -3.71 12.17 19.07
C GLU A 174 -2.54 12.27 18.09
N GLU A 175 -2.51 11.44 17.05
CA GLU A 175 -1.48 11.48 16.00
C GLU A 175 -1.47 12.83 15.27
N PHE A 176 -2.63 13.48 15.15
CA PHE A 176 -2.76 14.79 14.52
C PHE A 176 -2.35 15.96 15.43
N GLN A 177 -2.45 15.78 16.74
CA GLN A 177 -2.07 16.80 17.73
C GLN A 177 -0.56 16.96 17.79
N SER A 178 0.19 15.87 17.76
CA SER A 178 1.65 15.86 17.75
C SER A 178 2.25 16.56 16.50
N LEU A 179 1.53 16.57 15.38
CA LEU A 179 1.95 17.25 14.14
C LEU A 179 1.80 18.77 14.23
N SER A 180 0.96 19.27 15.15
CA SER A 180 0.74 20.71 15.31
C SER A 180 1.81 21.37 16.16
N SER A 181 2.44 20.64 17.07
CA SER A 181 3.49 21.15 17.97
C SER A 181 4.89 21.22 17.33
N ASN A 182 5.14 20.50 16.24
CA ASN A 182 6.44 20.50 15.57
C ASN A 182 6.57 21.54 14.45
N GLY A 183 5.58 22.39 14.23
CA GLY A 183 5.55 23.45 13.21
C GLY A 183 6.02 24.82 13.68
N SER A 184 6.50 24.94 14.94
CA SER A 184 6.90 26.24 15.55
C SER A 184 8.37 26.25 15.99
N GLN A 185 9.28 25.72 15.14
CA GLN A 185 10.74 25.94 15.30
C GLN A 185 11.35 26.26 13.94
#